data_08fb700aea7fbf14acbb985c086ff41d
#
_entry.id   08fb700aea7fbf14acbb985c086ff41d
#
_cell.length_a   1.000
_cell.length_b   1.000
_cell.length_c   1.000
_cell.angle_alpha   90.00
_cell.angle_beta   90.00
_cell.angle_gamma   90.00
#
_symmetry.space_group_name_H-M   'P 1'
#
loop_
_entity.id
_entity.type
_entity.pdbx_description
1 polymer ?
#
loop_
_entity_poly.entity_id
_entity_poly.type
_entity_poly.pdbx_seq_one_letter_code
_entity_poly.pdbx_strand_id
1 'polypeptide(L)'
;PSLYEWQQMKSWPQVQARLLYADLTINRGDSSNTYNVVAHYSYRYQMADYTSERVAIMGGSDNIGSFHQDLAAELKYALNNQLAVPAWVNPNDPSDAVLNRDMRWNLLGFKMIFVLIFGGIGIVLMIFAFKAKTGSTDHPESNTKPWLGQQEWARNQVTCKAKNSVWFMWAFALVWNLISLPATLAIPEEFASGNKLILIAAIFPLAGIYMLVWAIKFTLSWYKFGQLTLTLDPYPGSIGGQVGGTLEVPVTYNGQQRFPVSLQCVHSYESGSGKNRSRHEKVLWQASGLAHTHPSPTNGTLLAIAFEVPTNLPASEPHSSSYRFWRLDVNADLPGVDLHRQFELPVFATVEKSQANLPLSTQHPLLNEEHEALIESVANIEQIPGGVAMYFPMLHHWGNNLVGLVCGLFFFGAGLLMRAEANAPAIIVWAFTVIGGGIAFICLKWLFTSLRIKLDHNGLISQRYWLGIAIGRDQIPRADIAKLHITAGVRGNSAKGYQELYKIHALTHSGKKILVAMNLEGRATAQTALEAIGSLSGYRIK
;
A
#
# COMPACT_ATOMS: atom_id res chain seq x y z
N PRO A 1 -19.14 -0.61 30.85
CA PRO A 1 -19.40 -0.97 32.25
C PRO A 1 -18.53 -0.16 33.21
N SER A 2 -17.20 -0.16 33.09
CA SER A 2 -16.27 0.44 34.06
C SER A 2 -16.47 1.95 34.31
N LEU A 3 -16.79 2.76 33.28
CA LEU A 3 -17.07 4.18 33.46
C LEU A 3 -18.38 4.42 34.22
N TYR A 4 -19.40 3.62 33.93
CA TYR A 4 -20.68 3.69 34.60
C TYR A 4 -20.56 3.27 36.07
N GLU A 5 -19.86 2.16 36.34
CA GLU A 5 -19.58 1.71 37.71
C GLU A 5 -18.76 2.75 38.49
N TRP A 6 -17.72 3.32 37.88
CA TRP A 6 -16.93 4.38 38.51
C TRP A 6 -17.78 5.59 38.90
N GLN A 7 -18.73 5.99 38.05
CA GLN A 7 -19.62 7.08 38.36
C GLN A 7 -20.57 6.75 39.52
N GLN A 8 -21.08 5.53 39.58
CA GLN A 8 -21.88 5.07 40.70
C GLN A 8 -21.09 4.99 42.01
N MET A 9 -19.86 4.48 41.97
CA MET A 9 -18.99 4.34 43.13
C MET A 9 -18.58 5.66 43.77
N LYS A 10 -18.72 6.78 43.06
CA LYS A 10 -18.49 8.12 43.63
C LYS A 10 -19.42 8.43 44.79
N SER A 11 -20.63 7.90 44.77
CA SER A 11 -21.66 8.07 45.83
C SER A 11 -21.60 7.01 46.92
N TRP A 12 -20.73 6.02 46.81
CA TRP A 12 -20.66 4.95 47.81
C TRP A 12 -20.07 5.47 49.12
N PRO A 13 -20.67 5.14 50.27
CA PRO A 13 -20.16 5.47 51.59
C PRO A 13 -18.84 4.76 51.86
N GLN A 14 -17.93 5.47 52.51
CA GLN A 14 -16.65 4.93 52.95
C GLN A 14 -16.80 4.27 54.33
N VAL A 15 -16.23 3.09 54.49
CA VAL A 15 -16.13 2.39 55.77
C VAL A 15 -14.68 1.98 56.03
N GLN A 16 -14.36 1.65 57.28
CA GLN A 16 -13.07 1.06 57.64
C GLN A 16 -13.15 -0.45 57.49
N ALA A 17 -12.23 -1.01 56.68
CA ALA A 17 -12.12 -2.42 56.46
C ALA A 17 -10.85 -2.99 57.13
N ARG A 18 -10.93 -4.19 57.64
CA ARG A 18 -9.81 -4.98 58.19
C ARG A 18 -9.39 -5.99 57.15
N LEU A 19 -8.12 -5.94 56.73
CA LEU A 19 -7.53 -6.93 55.85
C LEU A 19 -7.38 -8.28 56.56
N LEU A 20 -7.79 -9.35 55.88
CA LEU A 20 -7.62 -10.74 56.31
C LEU A 20 -6.43 -11.38 55.53
N TYR A 21 -6.28 -10.97 54.29
CA TYR A 21 -5.23 -11.42 53.39
C TYR A 21 -4.95 -10.33 52.33
N ALA A 22 -3.69 -10.18 51.95
CA ALA A 22 -3.27 -9.33 50.81
C ALA A 22 -2.00 -9.90 50.18
N ASP A 23 -1.99 -10.08 48.86
CA ASP A 23 -0.82 -10.54 48.14
C ASP A 23 -0.80 -10.05 46.69
N LEU A 24 0.35 -10.18 46.04
CA LEU A 24 0.57 -9.93 44.63
C LEU A 24 0.73 -11.27 43.89
N THR A 25 -0.26 -11.59 43.06
CA THR A 25 -0.15 -12.75 42.18
C THR A 25 0.62 -12.37 40.93
N ILE A 26 1.67 -13.12 40.62
CA ILE A 26 2.50 -12.94 39.43
C ILE A 26 2.21 -14.11 38.49
N ASN A 27 1.58 -13.81 37.35
CA ASN A 27 1.41 -14.77 36.28
C ASN A 27 2.59 -14.65 35.34
N ARG A 28 3.44 -15.65 35.33
CA ARG A 28 4.61 -15.71 34.46
C ARG A 28 4.19 -16.17 33.07
N GLY A 29 4.31 -15.30 32.08
CA GLY A 29 4.15 -15.64 30.67
C GLY A 29 5.51 -15.80 29.98
N ASP A 30 5.51 -16.43 28.82
CA ASP A 30 6.74 -16.69 28.05
C ASP A 30 7.48 -15.42 27.62
N SER A 31 6.78 -14.29 27.49
CA SER A 31 7.36 -13.02 27.02
C SER A 31 7.24 -11.86 28.01
N SER A 32 6.32 -11.93 28.96
CA SER A 32 6.15 -10.89 29.98
C SER A 32 5.34 -11.42 31.17
N ASN A 33 5.61 -10.89 32.37
CA ASN A 33 4.83 -11.17 33.56
C ASN A 33 3.61 -10.25 33.60
N THR A 34 2.48 -10.76 34.08
CA THR A 34 1.32 -9.95 34.44
C THR A 34 1.09 -10.04 35.94
N TYR A 35 0.60 -8.97 36.51
CA TYR A 35 0.42 -8.79 37.94
C TYR A 35 -1.04 -8.63 38.29
N ASN A 36 -1.45 -9.21 39.43
CA ASN A 36 -2.77 -9.04 39.97
C ASN A 36 -2.71 -8.91 41.49
N VAL A 37 -3.18 -7.80 42.04
CA VAL A 37 -3.33 -7.64 43.48
C VAL A 37 -4.59 -8.36 43.94
N VAL A 38 -4.46 -9.19 44.95
CA VAL A 38 -5.57 -9.95 45.58
C VAL A 38 -5.62 -9.60 47.07
N ALA A 39 -6.82 -9.40 47.57
CA ALA A 39 -7.04 -9.17 49.00
C ALA A 39 -8.38 -9.73 49.43
N HIS A 40 -8.46 -10.19 50.69
CA HIS A 40 -9.70 -10.54 51.39
C HIS A 40 -9.80 -9.60 52.57
N TYR A 41 -10.95 -9.00 52.78
CA TYR A 41 -11.18 -8.06 53.87
C TYR A 41 -12.59 -8.12 54.41
N SER A 42 -12.73 -7.75 55.71
CA SER A 42 -14.01 -7.65 56.42
C SER A 42 -14.29 -6.20 56.78
N TYR A 43 -15.55 -5.83 56.77
CA TYR A 43 -16.01 -4.49 57.12
C TYR A 43 -17.40 -4.56 57.72
N ARG A 44 -17.77 -3.53 58.49
CA ARG A 44 -19.10 -3.38 59.09
C ARG A 44 -19.86 -2.26 58.39
N TYR A 45 -21.07 -2.58 57.97
CA TYR A 45 -21.98 -1.63 57.38
C TYR A 45 -23.40 -1.85 57.91
N GLN A 46 -24.09 -0.78 58.37
CA GLN A 46 -25.44 -0.81 58.93
C GLN A 46 -25.64 -1.94 59.97
N MET A 47 -24.70 -2.05 60.91
CA MET A 47 -24.67 -3.06 62.02
C MET A 47 -24.50 -4.51 61.61
N ALA A 48 -24.24 -4.80 60.33
CA ALA A 48 -23.92 -6.14 59.84
C ALA A 48 -22.45 -6.22 59.40
N ASP A 49 -21.86 -7.40 59.58
CA ASP A 49 -20.47 -7.66 59.15
C ASP A 49 -20.48 -8.33 57.76
N TYR A 50 -19.65 -7.85 56.87
CA TYR A 50 -19.51 -8.31 55.49
C TYR A 50 -18.06 -8.64 55.19
N THR A 51 -17.85 -9.45 54.15
CA THR A 51 -16.53 -9.72 53.58
C THR A 51 -16.56 -9.51 52.08
N SER A 52 -15.45 -9.06 51.49
CA SER A 52 -15.30 -8.90 50.04
C SER A 52 -13.89 -9.20 49.61
N GLU A 53 -13.73 -9.50 48.32
CA GLU A 53 -12.46 -9.78 47.65
C GLU A 53 -12.17 -8.75 46.54
N ARG A 54 -13.11 -7.87 46.27
CA ARG A 54 -13.01 -6.90 45.20
C ARG A 54 -12.02 -5.77 45.57
N VAL A 55 -10.84 -5.74 44.95
CA VAL A 55 -9.81 -4.77 45.27
C VAL A 55 -9.99 -3.48 44.50
N ALA A 56 -10.32 -3.54 43.19
CA ALA A 56 -10.41 -2.37 42.32
C ALA A 56 -11.60 -2.48 41.32
N ILE A 57 -11.95 -1.36 40.68
CA ILE A 57 -13.00 -1.30 39.64
C ILE A 57 -12.64 -2.20 38.46
N MET A 58 -11.40 -2.10 37.98
CA MET A 58 -10.88 -2.92 36.90
C MET A 58 -10.03 -4.04 37.49
N GLY A 59 -10.62 -5.22 37.63
CA GLY A 59 -9.93 -6.44 38.04
C GLY A 59 -9.22 -7.11 36.87
N GLY A 60 -8.46 -8.18 37.20
CA GLY A 60 -7.71 -8.98 36.25
C GLY A 60 -6.21 -8.72 36.31
N SER A 61 -5.45 -9.60 35.65
CA SER A 61 -3.98 -9.49 35.57
C SER A 61 -3.56 -8.66 34.38
N ASP A 62 -2.69 -7.70 34.58
CA ASP A 62 -2.07 -6.93 33.49
C ASP A 62 -0.65 -6.45 33.88
N ASN A 63 0.07 -5.85 32.92
CA ASN A 63 1.38 -5.28 33.11
C ASN A 63 1.43 -3.79 32.72
N ILE A 64 0.28 -3.09 32.76
CA ILE A 64 0.17 -1.68 32.39
C ILE A 64 0.40 -0.81 33.61
N GLY A 65 1.59 -0.21 33.69
CA GLY A 65 2.06 0.59 34.83
C GLY A 65 2.34 -0.26 36.08
N SER A 66 2.58 0.42 37.22
CA SER A 66 2.92 -0.19 38.52
C SER A 66 1.72 -0.41 39.46
N PHE A 67 0.48 -0.19 39.00
CA PHE A 67 -0.73 -0.19 39.84
C PHE A 67 -0.86 -1.39 40.76
N HIS A 68 -0.68 -2.60 40.23
CA HIS A 68 -0.83 -3.83 41.02
C HIS A 68 0.26 -4.00 42.06
N GLN A 69 1.51 -3.64 41.71
CA GLN A 69 2.65 -3.73 42.60
C GLN A 69 2.55 -2.72 43.74
N ASP A 70 2.21 -1.46 43.40
CA ASP A 70 2.10 -0.36 44.38
C ASP A 70 0.96 -0.62 45.35
N LEU A 71 -0.22 -0.99 44.86
CA LEU A 71 -1.38 -1.30 45.69
C LEU A 71 -1.17 -2.55 46.53
N ALA A 72 -0.51 -3.59 45.99
CA ALA A 72 -0.17 -4.78 46.78
C ALA A 72 0.82 -4.46 47.91
N ALA A 73 1.80 -3.59 47.67
CA ALA A 73 2.76 -3.15 48.68
C ALA A 73 2.05 -2.38 49.80
N GLU A 74 1.13 -1.47 49.45
CA GLU A 74 0.32 -0.70 50.39
C GLU A 74 -0.56 -1.60 51.26
N LEU A 75 -1.31 -2.54 50.63
CA LEU A 75 -2.19 -3.46 51.35
C LEU A 75 -1.41 -4.44 52.22
N LYS A 76 -0.26 -4.95 51.78
CA LYS A 76 0.62 -5.79 52.60
C LYS A 76 1.19 -5.04 53.81
N TYR A 77 1.57 -3.78 53.63
CA TYR A 77 2.00 -2.94 54.73
C TYR A 77 0.90 -2.74 55.75
N ALA A 78 -0.31 -2.43 55.30
CA ALA A 78 -1.48 -2.28 56.18
C ALA A 78 -1.84 -3.59 56.93
N LEU A 79 -1.79 -4.73 56.23
CA LEU A 79 -2.04 -6.06 56.83
C LEU A 79 -1.01 -6.37 57.93
N ASN A 80 0.28 -6.19 57.65
CA ASN A 80 1.37 -6.49 58.60
C ASN A 80 1.31 -5.61 59.87
N ASN A 81 0.86 -4.37 59.72
CA ASN A 81 0.75 -3.41 60.81
C ASN A 81 -0.65 -3.35 61.42
N GLN A 82 -1.56 -4.26 61.01
CA GLN A 82 -2.97 -4.33 61.48
C GLN A 82 -3.73 -3.00 61.34
N LEU A 83 -3.39 -2.22 60.30
CA LEU A 83 -4.03 -0.96 60.00
C LEU A 83 -5.38 -1.19 59.28
N ALA A 84 -6.39 -0.40 59.63
CA ALA A 84 -7.64 -0.38 58.88
C ALA A 84 -7.41 0.37 57.54
N VAL A 85 -7.99 -0.14 56.47
CA VAL A 85 -7.95 0.46 55.15
C VAL A 85 -9.34 0.99 54.75
N PRO A 86 -9.41 2.04 53.94
CA PRO A 86 -10.72 2.52 53.46
C PRO A 86 -11.31 1.51 52.48
N ALA A 87 -12.62 1.29 52.58
CA ALA A 87 -13.40 0.53 51.61
C ALA A 87 -14.70 1.30 51.30
N TRP A 88 -15.13 1.25 50.05
CA TRP A 88 -16.38 1.87 49.60
C TRP A 88 -17.41 0.80 49.34
N VAL A 89 -18.58 0.94 49.97
CA VAL A 89 -19.63 -0.07 50.01
C VAL A 89 -20.80 0.35 49.14
N ASN A 90 -21.32 -0.58 48.35
CA ASN A 90 -22.53 -0.37 47.56
C ASN A 90 -23.74 -0.26 48.47
N PRO A 91 -24.43 0.87 48.58
CA PRO A 91 -25.58 1.01 49.50
C PRO A 91 -26.78 0.13 49.10
N ASN A 92 -26.87 -0.29 47.83
CA ASN A 92 -27.93 -1.15 47.31
C ASN A 92 -27.61 -2.65 47.47
N ASP A 93 -26.33 -2.99 47.58
CA ASP A 93 -25.83 -4.35 47.82
C ASP A 93 -24.63 -4.29 48.76
N PRO A 94 -24.82 -4.32 50.07
CA PRO A 94 -23.74 -4.19 51.05
C PRO A 94 -22.67 -5.28 50.99
N SER A 95 -22.87 -6.36 50.26
CA SER A 95 -21.83 -7.39 50.02
C SER A 95 -20.81 -6.97 48.92
N ASP A 96 -21.15 -5.98 48.07
CA ASP A 96 -20.27 -5.43 47.08
C ASP A 96 -19.54 -4.19 47.63
N ALA A 97 -18.26 -4.33 47.90
CA ALA A 97 -17.38 -3.26 48.32
C ALA A 97 -16.06 -3.28 47.56
N VAL A 98 -15.37 -2.17 47.50
CA VAL A 98 -14.09 -2.01 46.77
C VAL A 98 -13.06 -1.26 47.62
N LEU A 99 -11.79 -1.69 47.59
CA LEU A 99 -10.71 -1.02 48.31
C LEU A 99 -10.11 0.18 47.56
N ASN A 100 -10.15 0.15 46.24
CA ASN A 100 -9.67 1.22 45.41
C ASN A 100 -10.69 1.52 44.31
N ARG A 101 -11.23 2.75 44.31
CA ARG A 101 -12.20 3.25 43.31
C ARG A 101 -11.60 4.14 42.25
N ASP A 102 -10.27 4.25 42.18
CA ASP A 102 -9.61 5.10 41.20
C ASP A 102 -9.68 4.47 39.81
N MET A 103 -9.98 5.34 38.84
CA MET A 103 -10.02 4.93 37.44
C MET A 103 -8.60 4.80 36.87
N ARG A 104 -8.28 3.64 36.35
CA ARG A 104 -7.01 3.38 35.66
C ARG A 104 -7.08 3.90 34.23
N TRP A 105 -6.86 5.20 34.06
CA TRP A 105 -6.99 5.89 32.75
C TRP A 105 -6.07 5.31 31.69
N ASN A 106 -4.87 4.86 32.04
CA ASN A 106 -3.92 4.22 31.10
C ASN A 106 -4.50 2.91 30.55
N LEU A 107 -5.06 2.05 31.43
CA LEU A 107 -5.70 0.79 31.02
C LEU A 107 -6.99 1.04 30.23
N LEU A 108 -7.78 2.03 30.64
CA LEU A 108 -8.99 2.40 29.92
C LEU A 108 -8.64 2.97 28.53
N GLY A 109 -7.65 3.85 28.43
CA GLY A 109 -7.16 4.39 27.17
C GLY A 109 -6.70 3.30 26.22
N PHE A 110 -5.91 2.35 26.73
CA PHE A 110 -5.49 1.18 25.94
C PHE A 110 -6.68 0.37 25.40
N LYS A 111 -7.67 0.06 26.25
CA LYS A 111 -8.90 -0.65 25.81
C LYS A 111 -9.72 0.17 24.81
N MET A 112 -9.81 1.50 24.97
CA MET A 112 -10.55 2.39 24.07
C MET A 112 -9.95 2.46 22.68
N ILE A 113 -8.63 2.30 22.53
CA ILE A 113 -7.99 2.21 21.22
C ILE A 113 -8.60 1.07 20.39
N PHE A 114 -8.76 -0.12 20.99
CA PHE A 114 -9.39 -1.26 20.31
C PHE A 114 -10.84 -0.99 19.93
N VAL A 115 -11.61 -0.37 20.84
CA VAL A 115 -13.01 -0.02 20.57
C VAL A 115 -13.12 0.96 19.40
N LEU A 116 -12.25 1.98 19.35
CA LEU A 116 -12.24 2.97 18.27
C LEU A 116 -11.84 2.34 16.93
N ILE A 117 -10.83 1.47 16.93
CA ILE A 117 -10.37 0.79 15.72
C ILE A 117 -11.45 -0.15 15.17
N PHE A 118 -11.86 -1.13 15.96
CA PHE A 118 -12.81 -2.15 15.49
C PHE A 118 -14.22 -1.57 15.29
N GLY A 119 -14.65 -0.65 16.17
CA GLY A 119 -15.91 0.07 16.02
C GLY A 119 -15.91 0.97 14.77
N GLY A 120 -14.82 1.72 14.55
CA GLY A 120 -14.65 2.56 13.37
C GLY A 120 -14.65 1.74 12.06
N ILE A 121 -13.90 0.64 12.01
CA ILE A 121 -13.91 -0.29 10.88
C ILE A 121 -15.33 -0.85 10.66
N GLY A 122 -16.01 -1.28 11.73
CA GLY A 122 -17.38 -1.79 11.66
C GLY A 122 -18.37 -0.78 11.08
N ILE A 123 -18.30 0.48 11.52
CA ILE A 123 -19.13 1.57 10.98
C ILE A 123 -18.85 1.82 9.50
N VAL A 124 -17.58 1.87 9.10
CA VAL A 124 -17.18 2.05 7.70
C VAL A 124 -17.71 0.92 6.84
N LEU A 125 -17.53 -0.34 7.25
CA LEU A 125 -18.06 -1.52 6.53
C LEU A 125 -19.58 -1.47 6.43
N MET A 126 -20.27 -1.05 7.47
CA MET A 126 -21.72 -0.89 7.47
C MET A 126 -22.18 0.17 6.46
N ILE A 127 -21.52 1.34 6.41
CA ILE A 127 -21.80 2.39 5.43
C ILE A 127 -21.58 1.88 4.01
N PHE A 128 -20.49 1.14 3.76
CA PHE A 128 -20.23 0.52 2.46
C PHE A 128 -21.29 -0.51 2.07
N ALA A 129 -21.70 -1.37 3.01
CA ALA A 129 -22.75 -2.37 2.76
C ALA A 129 -24.10 -1.73 2.39
N PHE A 130 -24.46 -0.62 3.04
CA PHE A 130 -25.67 0.14 2.71
C PHE A 130 -25.57 0.83 1.35
N LYS A 131 -24.39 1.39 1.00
CA LYS A 131 -24.19 2.03 -0.32
C LYS A 131 -24.13 1.04 -1.48
N ALA A 132 -23.62 -0.17 -1.26
CA ALA A 132 -23.53 -1.20 -2.30
C ALA A 132 -24.90 -1.70 -2.80
N LYS A 133 -25.98 -1.46 -2.06
CA LYS A 133 -27.34 -1.90 -2.39
C LYS A 133 -28.09 -0.99 -3.39
N THR A 134 -27.50 0.15 -3.81
CA THR A 134 -28.19 1.19 -4.60
C THR A 134 -27.70 1.31 -6.05
N GLY A 135 -27.10 0.28 -6.65
CA GLY A 135 -26.34 0.40 -7.90
C GLY A 135 -26.92 -0.22 -9.18
N SER A 136 -28.12 -0.78 -9.21
CA SER A 136 -28.73 -1.25 -10.46
C SER A 136 -29.98 -0.41 -10.79
N THR A 137 -29.83 0.53 -11.71
CA THR A 137 -30.98 1.17 -12.37
C THR A 137 -31.34 0.33 -13.58
N ASP A 138 -32.49 -0.33 -13.54
CA ASP A 138 -33.13 -0.93 -14.71
C ASP A 138 -33.53 0.20 -15.66
N HIS A 139 -32.66 0.55 -16.60
CA HIS A 139 -33.04 1.39 -17.74
C HIS A 139 -33.65 0.51 -18.84
N PRO A 140 -34.85 0.83 -19.35
CA PRO A 140 -35.53 0.02 -20.38
C PRO A 140 -34.72 -0.15 -21.68
N GLU A 141 -33.79 0.76 -21.97
CA GLU A 141 -32.91 0.73 -23.15
C GLU A 141 -31.60 -0.09 -22.95
N SER A 142 -31.40 -0.70 -21.81
CA SER A 142 -30.13 -1.40 -21.53
C SER A 142 -29.89 -2.65 -22.41
N ASN A 143 -30.93 -3.19 -23.02
CA ASN A 143 -30.80 -4.35 -23.92
C ASN A 143 -30.17 -3.98 -25.28
N THR A 144 -30.31 -2.74 -25.73
CA THR A 144 -29.75 -2.25 -27.01
C THR A 144 -28.49 -1.41 -26.78
N LYS A 145 -28.38 -0.77 -25.62
CA LYS A 145 -27.27 0.11 -25.22
C LYS A 145 -26.75 -0.29 -23.83
N PRO A 146 -25.93 -1.32 -23.75
CA PRO A 146 -25.48 -1.89 -22.44
C PRO A 146 -24.81 -0.88 -21.49
N TRP A 147 -24.20 0.17 -22.04
CA TRP A 147 -23.56 1.24 -21.25
C TRP A 147 -24.52 2.11 -20.47
N LEU A 148 -25.81 2.18 -20.89
CA LEU A 148 -26.85 2.93 -20.16
C LEU A 148 -27.31 2.20 -18.89
N GLY A 149 -27.04 0.91 -18.74
CA GLY A 149 -27.38 0.14 -17.55
C GLY A 149 -26.51 0.47 -16.32
N GLN A 150 -25.42 1.23 -16.50
CA GLN A 150 -24.59 1.72 -15.40
C GLN A 150 -24.67 3.24 -15.29
N GLN A 151 -25.06 3.75 -14.14
CA GLN A 151 -25.21 5.18 -13.89
C GLN A 151 -23.93 5.99 -14.16
N GLU A 152 -22.75 5.39 -13.91
CA GLU A 152 -21.44 6.01 -14.16
C GLU A 152 -21.16 6.17 -15.67
N TRP A 153 -21.78 5.37 -16.54
CA TRP A 153 -21.58 5.36 -17.99
C TRP A 153 -22.75 5.96 -18.78
N ALA A 154 -23.84 6.30 -18.11
CA ALA A 154 -25.04 6.81 -18.75
C ALA A 154 -24.90 8.20 -19.42
N ARG A 155 -23.76 8.86 -19.17
CA ARG A 155 -23.39 10.16 -19.73
C ARG A 155 -22.07 10.05 -20.46
N ASN A 156 -21.86 10.96 -21.44
CA ASN A 156 -20.55 11.05 -22.12
C ASN A 156 -19.41 11.62 -21.27
N GLN A 157 -19.60 11.68 -19.96
CA GLN A 157 -18.63 12.22 -19.01
C GLN A 157 -18.27 11.15 -17.97
N VAL A 158 -16.98 10.87 -17.86
CA VAL A 158 -16.43 9.93 -16.88
C VAL A 158 -15.57 10.70 -15.90
N THR A 159 -15.81 10.50 -14.61
CA THR A 159 -15.06 11.17 -13.53
C THR A 159 -14.05 10.24 -12.88
N CYS A 160 -12.89 10.78 -12.52
CA CYS A 160 -11.90 10.00 -11.79
C CYS A 160 -12.30 9.75 -10.33
N LYS A 161 -11.97 8.57 -9.79
CA LYS A 161 -12.31 8.16 -8.39
C LYS A 161 -11.27 8.67 -7.34
N ALA A 162 -10.54 9.76 -7.61
CA ALA A 162 -9.44 10.26 -6.79
C ALA A 162 -9.82 10.61 -5.34
N LYS A 163 -11.04 11.11 -5.11
CA LYS A 163 -11.52 11.49 -3.76
C LYS A 163 -11.59 10.30 -2.80
N ASN A 164 -12.00 9.13 -3.29
CA ASN A 164 -12.11 7.93 -2.46
C ASN A 164 -10.74 7.47 -1.94
N SER A 165 -9.69 7.62 -2.76
CA SER A 165 -8.33 7.27 -2.37
C SER A 165 -7.79 8.15 -1.26
N VAL A 166 -8.11 9.46 -1.24
CA VAL A 166 -7.71 10.40 -0.18
C VAL A 166 -8.30 9.95 1.16
N TRP A 167 -9.63 9.71 1.21
CA TRP A 167 -10.29 9.27 2.44
C TRP A 167 -9.77 7.94 2.95
N PHE A 168 -9.54 6.99 2.05
CA PHE A 168 -8.97 5.69 2.40
C PHE A 168 -7.58 5.83 3.00
N MET A 169 -6.70 6.65 2.41
CA MET A 169 -5.34 6.87 2.93
C MET A 169 -5.33 7.52 4.31
N TRP A 170 -6.19 8.52 4.55
CA TRP A 170 -6.32 9.14 5.87
C TRP A 170 -6.87 8.16 6.92
N ALA A 171 -7.91 7.42 6.58
CA ALA A 171 -8.47 6.40 7.49
C ALA A 171 -7.40 5.36 7.85
N PHE A 172 -6.65 4.86 6.86
CA PHE A 172 -5.61 3.86 7.07
C PHE A 172 -4.44 4.42 7.90
N ALA A 173 -3.97 5.63 7.59
CA ALA A 173 -2.90 6.30 8.35
C ALA A 173 -3.33 6.57 9.81
N LEU A 174 -4.57 7.00 10.03
CA LEU A 174 -5.10 7.26 11.37
C LEU A 174 -5.18 5.95 12.19
N VAL A 175 -5.76 4.90 11.61
CA VAL A 175 -5.87 3.58 12.28
C VAL A 175 -4.49 3.05 12.64
N TRP A 176 -3.54 3.10 11.70
CA TRP A 176 -2.17 2.62 11.95
C TRP A 176 -1.47 3.40 13.06
N ASN A 177 -1.53 4.73 13.04
CA ASN A 177 -0.91 5.57 14.07
C ASN A 177 -1.57 5.35 15.45
N LEU A 178 -2.87 5.13 15.48
CA LEU A 178 -3.59 4.83 16.72
C LEU A 178 -3.15 3.47 17.30
N ILE A 179 -2.97 2.44 16.46
CA ILE A 179 -2.46 1.12 16.88
C ILE A 179 -1.02 1.24 17.38
N SER A 180 -0.18 2.05 16.73
CA SER A 180 1.23 2.21 17.09
C SER A 180 1.46 3.11 18.31
N LEU A 181 0.47 3.89 18.72
CA LEU A 181 0.58 4.87 19.80
C LEU A 181 1.08 4.28 21.13
N PRO A 182 0.55 3.15 21.65
CA PRO A 182 1.04 2.56 22.89
C PRO A 182 2.52 2.19 22.83
N ALA A 183 2.95 1.58 21.73
CA ALA A 183 4.35 1.23 21.52
C ALA A 183 5.22 2.49 21.46
N THR A 184 4.76 3.54 20.77
CA THR A 184 5.47 4.82 20.66
C THR A 184 5.68 5.48 22.02
N LEU A 185 4.66 5.47 22.88
CA LEU A 185 4.74 6.04 24.22
C LEU A 185 5.64 5.23 25.17
N ALA A 186 5.73 3.93 24.98
CA ALA A 186 6.57 3.05 25.79
C ALA A 186 8.07 3.10 25.41
N ILE A 187 8.43 3.51 24.17
CA ILE A 187 9.82 3.52 23.70
C ILE A 187 10.77 4.29 24.62
N PRO A 188 10.51 5.54 25.06
CA PRO A 188 11.46 6.30 25.88
C PRO A 188 11.72 5.64 27.24
N GLU A 189 10.68 5.16 27.91
CA GLU A 189 10.75 4.56 29.24
C GLU A 189 11.50 3.22 29.20
N GLU A 190 11.11 2.34 28.29
CA GLU A 190 11.76 1.03 28.11
C GLU A 190 13.21 1.16 27.65
N PHE A 191 13.53 2.12 26.79
CA PHE A 191 14.90 2.39 26.38
C PHE A 191 15.76 2.90 27.55
N ALA A 192 15.22 3.79 28.38
CA ALA A 192 15.91 4.28 29.58
C ALA A 192 16.14 3.17 30.62
N SER A 193 15.26 2.17 30.71
CA SER A 193 15.41 0.98 31.56
C SER A 193 16.48 -0.01 31.07
N GLY A 194 17.08 0.24 29.88
CA GLY A 194 18.11 -0.61 29.27
C GLY A 194 17.56 -1.65 28.29
N ASN A 195 16.26 -1.70 28.07
CA ASN A 195 15.62 -2.61 27.10
C ASN A 195 15.85 -2.11 25.67
N LYS A 196 16.94 -2.54 25.03
CA LYS A 196 17.27 -2.16 23.64
C LYS A 196 16.35 -2.78 22.60
N LEU A 197 15.65 -3.88 22.92
CA LEU A 197 14.71 -4.52 22.00
C LEU A 197 13.52 -3.62 21.67
N ILE A 198 13.19 -2.66 22.52
CA ILE A 198 12.12 -1.71 22.26
C ILE A 198 12.34 -0.91 20.97
N LEU A 199 13.59 -0.75 20.51
CA LEU A 199 13.90 -0.09 19.23
C LEU A 199 13.30 -0.81 18.02
N ILE A 200 13.02 -2.11 18.13
CA ILE A 200 12.29 -2.86 17.10
C ILE A 200 10.86 -2.29 16.94
N ALA A 201 10.24 -1.88 18.05
CA ALA A 201 8.92 -1.27 18.01
C ALA A 201 8.90 0.10 17.31
N ALA A 202 10.04 0.77 17.16
CA ALA A 202 10.13 2.07 16.47
C ALA A 202 9.71 2.00 14.98
N ILE A 203 9.70 0.80 14.36
CA ILE A 203 9.22 0.63 12.98
C ILE A 203 7.74 1.02 12.84
N PHE A 204 6.92 0.79 13.88
CA PHE A 204 5.49 1.09 13.82
C PHE A 204 5.21 2.59 13.69
N PRO A 205 5.76 3.48 14.54
CA PRO A 205 5.60 4.91 14.36
C PRO A 205 6.28 5.45 13.09
N LEU A 206 7.42 4.90 12.67
CA LEU A 206 8.07 5.28 11.41
C LEU A 206 7.19 4.95 10.20
N ALA A 207 6.58 3.76 10.16
CA ALA A 207 5.60 3.41 9.14
C ALA A 207 4.37 4.33 9.20
N GLY A 208 3.92 4.70 10.40
CA GLY A 208 2.85 5.66 10.60
C GLY A 208 3.15 7.04 10.01
N ILE A 209 4.34 7.57 10.26
CA ILE A 209 4.81 8.84 9.68
C ILE A 209 4.86 8.76 8.15
N TYR A 210 5.39 7.67 7.60
CA TYR A 210 5.42 7.44 6.16
C TYR A 210 4.01 7.46 5.55
N MET A 211 3.04 6.80 6.18
CA MET A 211 1.63 6.81 5.73
C MET A 211 1.00 8.20 5.80
N LEU A 212 1.31 9.00 6.84
CA LEU A 212 0.86 10.40 6.94
C LEU A 212 1.43 11.25 5.79
N VAL A 213 2.71 11.11 5.46
CA VAL A 213 3.33 11.80 4.32
C VAL A 213 2.61 11.45 3.01
N TRP A 214 2.26 10.17 2.81
CA TRP A 214 1.48 9.74 1.65
C TRP A 214 0.07 10.31 1.64
N ALA A 215 -0.64 10.29 2.77
CA ALA A 215 -1.96 10.87 2.90
C ALA A 215 -1.94 12.38 2.57
N ILE A 216 -0.92 13.11 3.03
CA ILE A 216 -0.71 14.53 2.70
C ILE A 216 -0.46 14.71 1.20
N LYS A 217 0.40 13.90 0.56
CA LYS A 217 0.65 13.96 -0.89
C LYS A 217 -0.63 13.72 -1.68
N PHE A 218 -1.44 12.71 -1.32
CA PHE A 218 -2.74 12.47 -1.95
C PHE A 218 -3.70 13.65 -1.79
N THR A 219 -3.72 14.26 -0.60
CA THR A 219 -4.55 15.45 -0.32
C THR A 219 -4.11 16.65 -1.16
N LEU A 220 -2.81 16.92 -1.24
CA LEU A 220 -2.25 18.00 -2.07
C LEU A 220 -2.56 17.77 -3.55
N SER A 221 -2.43 16.52 -4.05
CA SER A 221 -2.80 16.17 -5.41
C SER A 221 -4.30 16.36 -5.67
N TRP A 222 -5.14 16.01 -4.69
CA TRP A 222 -6.57 16.24 -4.82
C TRP A 222 -6.93 17.73 -4.74
N TYR A 223 -6.29 18.50 -3.88
CA TYR A 223 -6.50 19.94 -3.78
C TYR A 223 -6.07 20.69 -5.04
N LYS A 224 -4.93 20.31 -5.64
CA LYS A 224 -4.37 20.94 -6.85
C LYS A 224 -5.21 20.62 -8.09
N PHE A 225 -5.63 19.38 -8.28
CA PHE A 225 -6.27 18.93 -9.50
C PHE A 225 -7.79 18.70 -9.38
N GLY A 226 -8.29 18.50 -8.16
CA GLY A 226 -9.71 18.21 -7.93
C GLY A 226 -10.19 16.90 -8.54
N GLN A 227 -11.47 16.86 -8.81
CA GLN A 227 -12.14 15.77 -9.53
C GLN A 227 -12.12 16.10 -11.01
N LEU A 228 -11.26 15.43 -11.77
CA LEU A 228 -11.19 15.61 -13.21
C LEU A 228 -12.29 14.81 -13.89
N THR A 229 -12.86 15.40 -14.94
CA THR A 229 -13.92 14.81 -15.75
C THR A 229 -13.46 14.72 -17.20
N LEU A 230 -13.40 13.50 -17.73
CA LEU A 230 -13.13 13.21 -19.13
C LEU A 230 -14.44 13.23 -19.91
N THR A 231 -14.54 14.06 -20.93
CA THR A 231 -15.66 14.05 -21.88
C THR A 231 -15.31 13.15 -23.05
N LEU A 232 -16.07 12.06 -23.22
CA LEU A 232 -15.78 11.04 -24.21
C LEU A 232 -16.16 11.49 -25.63
N ASP A 233 -15.30 11.16 -26.60
CA ASP A 233 -15.54 11.29 -28.03
C ASP A 233 -14.73 10.23 -28.80
N PRO A 234 -15.38 9.22 -29.41
CA PRO A 234 -16.81 8.94 -29.45
C PRO A 234 -17.42 8.46 -28.13
N TYR A 235 -18.74 8.54 -28.00
CA TYR A 235 -19.46 8.00 -26.86
C TYR A 235 -20.54 6.98 -27.29
N PRO A 236 -20.45 5.74 -26.75
CA PRO A 236 -19.34 5.16 -26.03
C PRO A 236 -18.10 4.99 -26.90
N GLY A 237 -16.94 4.68 -26.27
CA GLY A 237 -15.74 4.34 -27.03
C GLY A 237 -15.97 3.13 -27.93
N SER A 238 -15.39 3.11 -29.14
CA SER A 238 -15.70 2.13 -30.19
C SER A 238 -14.58 1.10 -30.35
N ILE A 239 -14.88 -0.19 -30.17
CA ILE A 239 -14.01 -1.31 -30.55
C ILE A 239 -13.98 -1.41 -32.07
N GLY A 240 -12.79 -1.46 -32.65
CA GLY A 240 -12.61 -1.37 -34.11
C GLY A 240 -12.69 0.06 -34.65
N GLY A 241 -12.74 1.04 -33.77
CA GLY A 241 -12.76 2.48 -34.04
C GLY A 241 -11.87 3.24 -33.08
N GLN A 242 -12.34 4.39 -32.62
CA GLN A 242 -11.58 5.26 -31.71
C GLN A 242 -12.13 5.21 -30.28
N VAL A 243 -11.24 5.38 -29.31
CA VAL A 243 -11.55 5.57 -27.88
C VAL A 243 -10.74 6.76 -27.39
N GLY A 244 -11.41 7.75 -26.82
CA GLY A 244 -10.74 8.93 -26.30
C GLY A 244 -11.73 10.00 -25.85
N GLY A 245 -11.28 11.24 -25.85
CA GLY A 245 -12.06 12.39 -25.43
C GLY A 245 -11.20 13.58 -25.06
N THR A 246 -11.80 14.55 -24.39
CA THR A 246 -11.16 15.75 -23.91
C THR A 246 -11.18 15.82 -22.39
N LEU A 247 -10.04 16.22 -21.81
CA LEU A 247 -9.84 16.35 -20.38
C LEU A 247 -9.26 17.73 -20.07
N GLU A 248 -9.91 18.50 -19.24
CA GLU A 248 -9.38 19.76 -18.76
C GLU A 248 -8.64 19.55 -17.43
N VAL A 249 -7.37 20.02 -17.40
CA VAL A 249 -6.51 19.97 -16.22
C VAL A 249 -6.28 21.40 -15.72
N PRO A 250 -6.47 21.71 -14.41
CA PRO A 250 -6.31 23.05 -13.86
C PRO A 250 -4.82 23.40 -13.65
N VAL A 251 -4.06 23.37 -14.73
CA VAL A 251 -2.65 23.76 -14.79
C VAL A 251 -2.47 24.69 -15.97
N THR A 252 -1.81 25.83 -15.73
CA THR A 252 -1.58 26.83 -16.77
C THR A 252 -0.85 26.23 -17.97
N TYR A 253 -1.38 26.42 -19.15
CA TYR A 253 -0.78 25.98 -20.41
C TYR A 253 0.55 26.70 -20.68
N ASN A 254 1.61 25.93 -20.94
CA ASN A 254 2.92 26.48 -21.32
C ASN A 254 3.54 25.86 -22.59
N GLY A 255 2.84 24.94 -23.26
CA GLY A 255 3.30 24.26 -24.48
C GLY A 255 4.46 23.26 -24.30
N GLN A 256 5.12 23.23 -23.15
CA GLN A 256 6.23 22.32 -22.87
C GLN A 256 5.84 21.11 -22.00
N GLN A 257 4.67 21.20 -21.37
CA GLN A 257 4.18 20.14 -20.51
C GLN A 257 3.79 18.91 -21.34
N ARG A 258 4.29 17.77 -20.91
CA ARG A 258 3.96 16.47 -21.52
C ARG A 258 3.00 15.73 -20.63
N PHE A 259 1.98 15.12 -21.25
CA PHE A 259 0.99 14.31 -20.57
C PHE A 259 0.97 12.91 -21.20
N PRO A 260 1.84 12.01 -20.73
CA PRO A 260 1.77 10.60 -21.09
C PRO A 260 0.41 10.01 -20.76
N VAL A 261 -0.18 9.33 -21.74
CA VAL A 261 -1.48 8.68 -21.63
C VAL A 261 -1.37 7.23 -22.06
N SER A 262 -2.09 6.35 -21.38
CA SER A 262 -2.18 4.94 -21.79
C SER A 262 -3.60 4.41 -21.69
N LEU A 263 -4.06 3.75 -22.74
CA LEU A 263 -5.33 3.05 -22.79
C LEU A 263 -5.09 1.55 -22.66
N GLN A 264 -5.77 0.91 -21.72
CA GLN A 264 -5.61 -0.50 -21.40
C GLN A 264 -6.95 -1.22 -21.41
N CYS A 265 -6.98 -2.42 -22.03
CA CYS A 265 -8.05 -3.39 -21.85
C CYS A 265 -7.58 -4.40 -20.80
N VAL A 266 -8.29 -4.50 -19.69
CA VAL A 266 -7.87 -5.27 -18.51
C VAL A 266 -8.91 -6.33 -18.19
N HIS A 267 -8.47 -7.56 -17.97
CA HIS A 267 -9.27 -8.63 -17.39
C HIS A 267 -8.99 -8.74 -15.89
N SER A 268 -9.97 -8.41 -15.07
CA SER A 268 -9.94 -8.56 -13.62
C SER A 268 -10.66 -9.85 -13.24
N TYR A 269 -10.00 -10.74 -12.49
CA TYR A 269 -10.57 -12.02 -12.07
C TYR A 269 -10.11 -12.38 -10.67
N GLU A 270 -10.95 -13.12 -9.95
CA GLU A 270 -10.63 -13.67 -8.66
C GLU A 270 -10.05 -15.07 -8.80
N SER A 271 -8.94 -15.35 -8.09
CA SER A 271 -8.29 -16.66 -8.02
C SER A 271 -8.13 -17.07 -6.57
N GLY A 272 -8.19 -18.38 -6.33
CA GLY A 272 -8.16 -18.96 -4.99
C GLY A 272 -9.55 -19.42 -4.52
N SER A 273 -9.61 -20.10 -3.37
CA SER A 273 -10.86 -20.60 -2.78
C SER A 273 -11.02 -20.14 -1.33
N GLY A 274 -12.25 -19.93 -0.88
CA GLY A 274 -12.57 -19.54 0.48
C GLY A 274 -11.92 -18.23 0.92
N LYS A 275 -11.22 -18.26 2.07
CA LYS A 275 -10.57 -17.09 2.66
C LYS A 275 -9.31 -16.61 1.91
N ASN A 276 -8.76 -17.42 1.01
CA ASN A 276 -7.56 -17.12 0.24
C ASN A 276 -7.86 -16.60 -1.17
N ARG A 277 -9.06 -16.08 -1.39
CA ARG A 277 -9.45 -15.48 -2.67
C ARG A 277 -8.73 -14.14 -2.85
N SER A 278 -8.00 -13.97 -3.95
CA SER A 278 -7.33 -12.72 -4.32
C SER A 278 -7.74 -12.28 -5.72
N ARG A 279 -7.87 -10.97 -5.92
CA ARG A 279 -8.19 -10.37 -7.22
C ARG A 279 -6.90 -10.13 -7.99
N HIS A 280 -6.89 -10.59 -9.25
CA HIS A 280 -5.80 -10.42 -10.19
C HIS A 280 -6.26 -9.63 -11.40
N GLU A 281 -5.36 -8.83 -11.95
CA GLU A 281 -5.59 -8.10 -13.20
C GLU A 281 -4.59 -8.58 -14.25
N LYS A 282 -5.08 -8.80 -15.46
CA LYS A 282 -4.29 -9.16 -16.63
C LYS A 282 -4.58 -8.17 -17.75
N VAL A 283 -3.56 -7.44 -18.20
CA VAL A 283 -3.69 -6.56 -19.36
C VAL A 283 -3.79 -7.43 -20.61
N LEU A 284 -4.89 -7.30 -21.35
CA LEU A 284 -5.15 -8.00 -22.59
C LEU A 284 -4.58 -7.23 -23.79
N TRP A 285 -4.68 -5.89 -23.72
CA TRP A 285 -4.19 -4.98 -24.73
C TRP A 285 -3.86 -3.63 -24.12
N GLN A 286 -2.88 -2.93 -24.68
CA GLN A 286 -2.45 -1.61 -24.26
C GLN A 286 -1.93 -0.81 -25.44
N ALA A 287 -2.25 0.48 -25.45
CA ALA A 287 -1.60 1.49 -26.26
C ALA A 287 -1.15 2.65 -25.37
N SER A 288 0.01 3.22 -25.67
CA SER A 288 0.55 4.37 -24.98
C SER A 288 0.81 5.50 -25.96
N GLY A 289 0.70 6.74 -25.51
CA GLY A 289 0.87 7.93 -26.33
C GLY A 289 1.03 9.19 -25.50
N LEU A 290 1.04 10.32 -26.14
CA LEU A 290 1.00 11.65 -25.52
C LEU A 290 -0.33 12.34 -25.86
N ALA A 291 -0.92 13.00 -24.87
CA ALA A 291 -2.09 13.84 -25.11
C ALA A 291 -1.68 15.11 -25.88
N HIS A 292 -2.48 15.50 -26.87
CA HIS A 292 -2.33 16.80 -27.51
C HIS A 292 -2.85 17.89 -26.59
N THR A 293 -2.05 18.94 -26.38
CA THR A 293 -2.35 19.98 -25.39
C THR A 293 -2.76 21.28 -26.08
N HIS A 294 -3.81 21.91 -25.55
CA HIS A 294 -4.31 23.20 -26.01
C HIS A 294 -4.60 24.10 -24.80
N PRO A 295 -4.52 25.44 -24.95
CA PRO A 295 -4.96 26.35 -23.91
C PRO A 295 -6.48 26.20 -23.68
N SER A 296 -6.90 26.13 -22.40
CA SER A 296 -8.31 26.14 -22.04
C SER A 296 -8.83 27.56 -21.82
N PRO A 297 -10.12 27.84 -22.11
CA PRO A 297 -10.74 29.12 -21.79
C PRO A 297 -10.71 29.48 -20.29
N THR A 298 -10.56 28.51 -19.41
CA THR A 298 -10.52 28.68 -17.95
C THR A 298 -9.12 28.85 -17.36
N ASN A 299 -8.11 29.21 -18.18
CA ASN A 299 -6.69 29.26 -17.85
C ASN A 299 -6.06 27.90 -17.48
N GLY A 300 -6.74 26.81 -17.80
CA GLY A 300 -6.22 25.44 -17.68
C GLY A 300 -5.53 24.95 -18.95
N THR A 301 -5.17 23.68 -18.94
CA THR A 301 -4.69 22.94 -20.12
C THR A 301 -5.76 21.92 -20.54
N LEU A 302 -6.21 22.01 -21.79
CA LEU A 302 -7.11 21.05 -22.40
C LEU A 302 -6.29 19.95 -23.07
N LEU A 303 -6.53 18.72 -22.69
CA LEU A 303 -5.92 17.52 -23.25
C LEU A 303 -6.89 16.89 -24.26
N ALA A 304 -6.42 16.68 -25.49
CA ALA A 304 -7.11 15.88 -26.49
C ALA A 304 -6.44 14.50 -26.56
N ILE A 305 -7.20 13.45 -26.35
CA ILE A 305 -6.73 12.07 -26.21
C ILE A 305 -7.53 11.19 -27.16
N ALA A 306 -6.86 10.43 -28.03
CA ALA A 306 -7.51 9.47 -28.91
C ALA A 306 -6.60 8.27 -29.17
N PHE A 307 -7.17 7.07 -29.20
CA PHE A 307 -6.52 5.82 -29.53
C PHE A 307 -7.35 5.04 -30.55
N GLU A 308 -6.70 4.42 -31.52
CA GLU A 308 -7.32 3.41 -32.37
C GLU A 308 -7.31 2.04 -31.66
N VAL A 309 -8.46 1.39 -31.66
CA VAL A 309 -8.67 0.14 -30.94
C VAL A 309 -8.94 -0.99 -31.94
N PRO A 310 -8.24 -2.14 -31.89
CA PRO A 310 -8.49 -3.30 -32.73
C PRO A 310 -9.90 -3.89 -32.54
N THR A 311 -10.42 -4.56 -33.58
CA THR A 311 -11.78 -5.14 -33.60
C THR A 311 -11.96 -6.39 -32.74
N ASN A 312 -10.89 -7.06 -32.35
CA ASN A 312 -10.90 -8.37 -31.68
C ASN A 312 -10.80 -8.31 -30.15
N LEU A 313 -11.07 -7.14 -29.55
CA LEU A 313 -11.00 -6.93 -28.11
C LEU A 313 -12.37 -7.01 -27.44
N PRO A 314 -12.44 -7.41 -26.16
CA PRO A 314 -13.71 -7.49 -25.43
C PRO A 314 -14.24 -6.11 -25.05
N ALA A 315 -15.57 -6.01 -24.97
CA ALA A 315 -16.27 -4.84 -24.46
C ALA A 315 -16.12 -4.68 -22.94
N SER A 316 -16.44 -3.49 -22.42
CA SER A 316 -16.60 -3.24 -20.99
C SER A 316 -17.72 -4.06 -20.40
N GLU A 317 -17.48 -4.68 -19.25
CA GLU A 317 -18.42 -5.53 -18.52
C GLU A 317 -18.72 -4.93 -17.15
N PRO A 318 -19.90 -5.18 -16.57
CA PRO A 318 -20.19 -4.84 -15.18
C PRO A 318 -19.25 -5.53 -14.20
N HIS A 319 -18.93 -4.87 -13.10
CA HIS A 319 -18.07 -5.43 -12.06
C HIS A 319 -18.65 -6.74 -11.50
N SER A 320 -17.85 -7.81 -11.55
CA SER A 320 -18.18 -9.15 -11.06
C SER A 320 -16.92 -9.85 -10.52
N SER A 321 -17.01 -11.15 -10.23
CA SER A 321 -15.83 -11.96 -9.86
C SER A 321 -14.81 -12.10 -11.00
N SER A 322 -15.29 -12.00 -12.25
CA SER A 322 -14.44 -11.99 -13.44
C SER A 322 -15.09 -11.07 -14.47
N TYR A 323 -14.42 -9.98 -14.84
CA TYR A 323 -14.94 -8.99 -15.79
C TYR A 323 -13.80 -8.29 -16.55
N ARG A 324 -14.15 -7.70 -17.68
CA ARG A 324 -13.22 -6.92 -18.51
C ARG A 324 -13.63 -5.45 -18.46
N PHE A 325 -12.63 -4.58 -18.35
CA PHE A 325 -12.85 -3.14 -18.31
C PHE A 325 -11.74 -2.40 -19.05
N TRP A 326 -12.04 -1.17 -19.43
CA TRP A 326 -11.11 -0.32 -20.11
C TRP A 326 -10.68 0.80 -19.18
N ARG A 327 -9.38 1.02 -19.08
CA ARG A 327 -8.77 2.01 -18.22
C ARG A 327 -7.91 2.96 -19.03
N LEU A 328 -8.19 4.26 -18.89
CA LEU A 328 -7.34 5.33 -19.40
C LEU A 328 -6.55 5.91 -18.22
N ASP A 329 -5.24 5.86 -18.29
CA ASP A 329 -4.32 6.49 -17.36
C ASP A 329 -3.80 7.79 -17.97
N VAL A 330 -3.82 8.88 -17.19
CA VAL A 330 -3.28 10.19 -17.55
C VAL A 330 -2.26 10.59 -16.51
N ASN A 331 -1.01 10.82 -16.93
CA ASN A 331 0.10 11.15 -16.06
C ASN A 331 0.75 12.47 -16.50
N ALA A 332 1.36 13.20 -15.57
CA ALA A 332 2.28 14.29 -15.86
C ALA A 332 3.17 14.56 -14.65
N ASP A 333 4.45 14.77 -14.91
CA ASP A 333 5.42 15.25 -13.94
C ASP A 333 5.29 16.78 -13.86
N LEU A 334 4.72 17.30 -12.78
CA LEU A 334 4.39 18.71 -12.61
C LEU A 334 5.05 19.30 -11.37
N PRO A 335 5.42 20.58 -11.36
CA PRO A 335 6.04 21.22 -10.21
C PRO A 335 5.21 21.03 -8.93
N GLY A 336 5.85 20.49 -7.88
CA GLY A 336 5.28 20.27 -6.55
C GLY A 336 4.54 18.94 -6.41
N VAL A 337 3.53 18.66 -7.22
CA VAL A 337 2.76 17.42 -7.15
C VAL A 337 2.42 16.92 -8.54
N ASP A 338 2.75 15.68 -8.81
CA ASP A 338 2.50 15.02 -10.08
C ASP A 338 1.01 14.71 -10.28
N LEU A 339 0.58 14.78 -11.53
CA LEU A 339 -0.74 14.34 -11.94
C LEU A 339 -0.72 12.84 -12.20
N HIS A 340 -1.63 12.11 -11.55
CA HIS A 340 -1.95 10.73 -11.89
C HIS A 340 -3.46 10.52 -11.74
N ARG A 341 -4.14 10.26 -12.86
CA ARG A 341 -5.58 10.05 -12.88
C ARG A 341 -5.96 8.87 -13.75
N GLN A 342 -6.90 8.08 -13.25
CA GLN A 342 -7.42 6.89 -13.92
C GLN A 342 -8.92 7.06 -14.19
N PHE A 343 -9.34 6.67 -15.39
CA PHE A 343 -10.71 6.70 -15.83
C PHE A 343 -11.10 5.32 -16.34
N GLU A 344 -12.24 4.82 -15.89
CA GLU A 344 -12.81 3.56 -16.35
C GLU A 344 -13.85 3.86 -17.43
N LEU A 345 -13.57 3.45 -18.67
CA LEU A 345 -14.31 3.88 -19.85
C LEU A 345 -15.33 2.84 -20.29
N PRO A 346 -16.53 3.27 -20.73
CA PRO A 346 -17.47 2.43 -21.47
C PRO A 346 -16.98 2.26 -22.92
N VAL A 347 -16.46 1.08 -23.25
CA VAL A 347 -15.96 0.75 -24.59
C VAL A 347 -16.71 -0.47 -25.11
N PHE A 348 -17.37 -0.33 -26.25
CA PHE A 348 -18.25 -1.33 -26.83
C PHE A 348 -18.05 -1.45 -28.34
N ALA A 349 -18.48 -2.54 -28.94
CA ALA A 349 -18.54 -2.66 -30.39
C ALA A 349 -19.69 -1.81 -30.94
N THR A 350 -19.37 -0.60 -31.40
CA THR A 350 -20.33 0.35 -31.92
C THR A 350 -19.87 0.93 -33.24
N VAL A 351 -20.79 1.56 -33.98
CA VAL A 351 -20.50 2.30 -35.23
C VAL A 351 -20.24 3.79 -34.97
N GLU A 352 -20.25 4.19 -33.71
CA GLU A 352 -20.05 5.60 -33.34
C GLU A 352 -18.63 6.06 -33.72
N LYS A 353 -18.54 7.22 -34.32
CA LYS A 353 -17.30 7.86 -34.75
C LYS A 353 -17.06 9.14 -33.97
N SER A 354 -15.80 9.50 -33.79
CA SER A 354 -15.40 10.79 -33.20
C SER A 354 -16.03 11.95 -34.00
N GLN A 355 -16.62 12.87 -33.28
CA GLN A 355 -17.19 14.11 -33.87
C GLN A 355 -16.15 15.22 -33.94
N ALA A 356 -15.23 15.25 -32.97
CA ALA A 356 -14.21 16.28 -32.89
C ALA A 356 -12.95 15.95 -33.71
N ASN A 357 -12.88 14.76 -34.34
CA ASN A 357 -11.71 14.30 -35.10
C ASN A 357 -10.40 14.50 -34.32
N LEU A 358 -10.37 14.04 -33.07
CA LEU A 358 -9.21 14.21 -32.18
C LEU A 358 -7.96 13.54 -32.77
N PRO A 359 -6.79 14.20 -32.71
CA PRO A 359 -5.57 13.63 -33.21
C PRO A 359 -5.14 12.43 -32.33
N LEU A 360 -4.57 11.40 -32.97
CA LEU A 360 -4.17 10.18 -32.27
C LEU A 360 -2.99 10.43 -31.33
N SER A 361 -3.14 10.05 -30.09
CA SER A 361 -2.09 10.14 -29.05
C SER A 361 -0.86 9.28 -29.38
N THR A 362 -1.05 8.20 -30.12
CA THR A 362 0.03 7.32 -30.63
C THR A 362 0.83 7.93 -31.78
N GLN A 363 0.34 9.02 -32.39
CA GLN A 363 1.01 9.73 -33.49
C GLN A 363 1.48 11.13 -33.07
N HIS A 364 1.56 11.39 -31.76
CA HIS A 364 2.03 12.69 -31.28
C HIS A 364 3.48 12.95 -31.71
N PRO A 365 3.82 14.14 -32.25
CA PRO A 365 5.15 14.44 -32.79
C PRO A 365 6.30 14.21 -31.78
N LEU A 366 6.06 14.49 -30.49
CA LEU A 366 7.06 14.36 -29.43
C LEU A 366 7.10 12.97 -28.78
N LEU A 367 6.31 12.01 -29.28
CA LEU A 367 6.23 10.68 -28.66
C LEU A 367 7.55 9.92 -28.74
N ASN A 368 8.26 10.02 -29.86
CA ASN A 368 9.57 9.38 -30.04
C ASN A 368 10.61 9.98 -29.09
N GLU A 369 10.64 11.29 -28.91
CA GLU A 369 11.53 11.96 -27.94
C GLU A 369 11.23 11.51 -26.50
N GLU A 370 9.96 11.36 -26.14
CA GLU A 370 9.54 10.86 -24.83
C GLU A 370 10.00 9.41 -24.61
N HIS A 371 9.86 8.56 -25.63
CA HIS A 371 10.34 7.18 -25.55
C HIS A 371 11.87 7.11 -25.48
N GLU A 372 12.58 7.93 -26.24
CA GLU A 372 14.05 8.02 -26.19
C GLU A 372 14.51 8.50 -24.82
N ALA A 373 13.91 9.55 -24.27
CA ALA A 373 14.22 10.04 -22.92
C ALA A 373 13.97 8.99 -21.83
N LEU A 374 12.89 8.21 -21.95
CA LEU A 374 12.62 7.09 -21.05
C LEU A 374 13.67 5.98 -21.18
N ILE A 375 14.09 5.66 -22.39
CA ILE A 375 15.14 4.65 -22.65
C ILE A 375 16.48 5.14 -22.08
N GLU A 376 16.86 6.40 -22.34
CA GLU A 376 18.08 7.01 -21.82
C GLU A 376 18.11 7.07 -20.29
N SER A 377 16.95 7.29 -19.65
CA SER A 377 16.84 7.25 -18.19
C SER A 377 17.11 5.85 -17.60
N VAL A 378 16.93 4.79 -18.41
CA VAL A 378 17.09 3.38 -18.01
C VAL A 378 18.47 2.83 -18.34
N ALA A 379 19.03 3.23 -19.50
CA ALA A 379 20.29 2.71 -19.99
C ALA A 379 21.06 3.74 -20.82
N ASN A 380 22.36 3.81 -20.61
CA ASN A 380 23.22 4.54 -21.53
C ASN A 380 23.39 3.70 -22.81
N ILE A 381 22.90 4.23 -23.93
CA ILE A 381 22.97 3.57 -25.24
C ILE A 381 24.06 4.25 -26.07
N GLU A 382 25.00 3.46 -26.55
CA GLU A 382 26.08 3.90 -27.39
C GLU A 382 26.04 3.14 -28.73
N GLN A 383 26.04 3.85 -29.84
CA GLN A 383 26.18 3.25 -31.15
C GLN A 383 27.63 2.83 -31.37
N ILE A 384 27.81 1.56 -31.70
CA ILE A 384 29.13 1.00 -32.03
C ILE A 384 29.15 0.56 -33.51
N PRO A 385 30.32 0.43 -34.15
CA PRO A 385 30.40 -0.05 -35.52
C PRO A 385 29.68 -1.43 -35.67
N GLY A 386 28.58 -1.43 -36.46
CA GLY A 386 27.77 -2.62 -36.72
C GLY A 386 26.89 -3.13 -35.59
N GLY A 387 26.53 -2.25 -34.64
CA GLY A 387 25.65 -2.65 -33.54
C GLY A 387 25.42 -1.60 -32.47
N VAL A 388 25.05 -2.03 -31.29
CA VAL A 388 24.72 -1.20 -30.15
C VAL A 388 25.35 -1.75 -28.86
N ALA A 389 25.91 -0.85 -28.06
CA ALA A 389 26.33 -1.12 -26.69
C ALA A 389 25.36 -0.42 -25.73
N MET A 390 24.93 -1.14 -24.69
CA MET A 390 24.01 -0.64 -23.67
C MET A 390 24.61 -0.86 -22.28
N TYR A 391 24.54 0.16 -21.45
CA TYR A 391 24.99 0.09 -20.07
C TYR A 391 23.86 0.47 -19.13
N PHE A 392 23.48 -0.47 -18.28
CA PHE A 392 22.50 -0.31 -17.21
C PHE A 392 23.28 -0.06 -15.91
N PRO A 393 23.27 1.16 -15.35
CA PRO A 393 24.08 1.50 -14.19
C PRO A 393 23.58 0.83 -12.91
N MET A 394 24.43 0.80 -11.89
CA MET A 394 24.04 0.49 -10.52
C MET A 394 23.06 1.53 -9.99
N LEU A 395 22.32 1.18 -8.94
CA LEU A 395 21.31 2.03 -8.27
C LEU A 395 20.12 2.43 -9.17
N HIS A 396 20.02 1.82 -10.33
CA HIS A 396 18.86 2.00 -11.17
C HIS A 396 17.63 1.36 -10.49
N HIS A 397 16.49 2.07 -10.43
CA HIS A 397 15.30 1.68 -9.63
C HIS A 397 15.58 1.46 -8.13
N TRP A 398 16.39 2.35 -7.54
CA TRP A 398 16.78 2.26 -6.14
C TRP A 398 15.60 2.28 -5.16
N GLY A 399 14.46 2.93 -5.48
CA GLY A 399 13.34 3.15 -4.56
C GLY A 399 12.76 1.85 -3.98
N ASN A 400 12.32 0.91 -4.82
CA ASN A 400 11.72 -0.35 -4.36
C ASN A 400 12.75 -1.26 -3.68
N ASN A 401 13.98 -1.29 -4.21
CA ASN A 401 15.07 -2.08 -3.63
C ASN A 401 15.56 -1.50 -2.31
N LEU A 402 15.52 -0.17 -2.14
CA LEU A 402 15.87 0.49 -0.89
C LEU A 402 14.87 0.14 0.22
N VAL A 403 13.56 0.17 -0.08
CA VAL A 403 12.52 -0.24 0.89
C VAL A 403 12.74 -1.69 1.32
N GLY A 404 12.96 -2.60 0.38
CA GLY A 404 13.28 -4.00 0.68
C GLY A 404 14.55 -4.17 1.50
N LEU A 405 15.60 -3.38 1.19
CA LEU A 405 16.86 -3.38 1.95
C LEU A 405 16.66 -2.90 3.39
N VAL A 406 15.95 -1.78 3.58
CA VAL A 406 15.64 -1.25 4.92
C VAL A 406 14.83 -2.25 5.73
N CYS A 407 13.77 -2.84 5.14
CA CYS A 407 12.99 -3.88 5.80
C CYS A 407 13.85 -5.13 6.14
N GLY A 408 14.67 -5.59 5.19
CA GLY A 408 15.55 -6.73 5.41
C GLY A 408 16.58 -6.47 6.52
N LEU A 409 17.23 -5.31 6.52
CA LEU A 409 18.17 -4.90 7.57
C LEU A 409 17.49 -4.74 8.93
N PHE A 410 16.25 -4.23 8.94
CA PHE A 410 15.47 -4.14 10.17
C PHE A 410 15.21 -5.53 10.77
N PHE A 411 14.67 -6.47 9.99
CA PHE A 411 14.43 -7.84 10.48
C PHE A 411 15.71 -8.55 10.87
N PHE A 412 16.79 -8.37 10.11
CA PHE A 412 18.11 -8.91 10.44
C PHE A 412 18.63 -8.36 11.78
N GLY A 413 18.58 -7.03 11.96
CA GLY A 413 18.98 -6.38 13.20
C GLY A 413 18.11 -6.81 14.40
N ALA A 414 16.80 -6.94 14.20
CA ALA A 414 15.88 -7.47 15.19
C ALA A 414 16.26 -8.90 15.61
N GLY A 415 16.57 -9.77 14.65
CA GLY A 415 17.02 -11.13 14.94
C GLY A 415 18.33 -11.17 15.75
N LEU A 416 19.29 -10.28 15.43
CA LEU A 416 20.55 -10.17 16.19
C LEU A 416 20.32 -9.64 17.62
N LEU A 417 19.43 -8.67 17.81
CA LEU A 417 19.07 -8.14 19.13
C LEU A 417 18.37 -9.22 19.97
N MET A 418 17.39 -9.94 19.38
CA MET A 418 16.70 -11.05 20.07
C MET A 418 17.67 -12.17 20.49
N ARG A 419 18.75 -12.39 19.74
CA ARG A 419 19.77 -13.40 20.11
C ARG A 419 20.51 -13.07 21.43
N ALA A 420 20.57 -11.79 21.80
CA ALA A 420 21.17 -11.37 23.06
C ALA A 420 20.27 -11.64 24.28
N GLU A 421 19.00 -11.93 24.07
CA GLU A 421 18.02 -12.24 25.10
C GLU A 421 17.93 -13.74 25.37
N ALA A 422 18.16 -14.15 26.62
CA ALA A 422 18.22 -15.56 27.01
C ALA A 422 16.90 -16.33 26.80
N ASN A 423 15.76 -15.63 26.78
CA ASN A 423 14.42 -16.23 26.69
C ASN A 423 13.77 -16.13 25.30
N ALA A 424 14.48 -15.62 24.28
CA ALA A 424 13.91 -15.52 22.94
C ALA A 424 13.82 -16.90 22.27
N PRO A 425 12.65 -17.31 21.72
CA PRO A 425 12.52 -18.60 21.04
C PRO A 425 13.48 -18.70 19.85
N ALA A 426 14.36 -19.70 19.87
CA ALA A 426 15.42 -19.86 18.86
C ALA A 426 14.89 -19.84 17.42
N ILE A 427 13.71 -20.43 17.16
CA ILE A 427 13.09 -20.47 15.83
C ILE A 427 12.75 -19.07 15.31
N ILE A 428 12.29 -18.15 16.19
CA ILE A 428 11.98 -16.76 15.84
C ILE A 428 13.27 -16.00 15.55
N VAL A 429 14.27 -16.14 16.40
CA VAL A 429 15.60 -15.53 16.22
C VAL A 429 16.20 -15.93 14.87
N TRP A 430 16.20 -17.21 14.55
CA TRP A 430 16.68 -17.72 13.27
C TRP A 430 15.85 -17.25 12.08
N ALA A 431 14.53 -17.25 12.21
CA ALA A 431 13.64 -16.77 11.15
C ALA A 431 13.92 -15.30 10.80
N PHE A 432 13.98 -14.43 11.81
CA PHE A 432 14.26 -13.01 11.59
C PHE A 432 15.68 -12.77 11.04
N THR A 433 16.68 -13.46 11.56
CA THR A 433 18.08 -13.30 11.12
C THR A 433 18.27 -13.82 9.68
N VAL A 434 17.81 -15.04 9.38
CA VAL A 434 18.03 -15.66 8.05
C VAL A 434 17.15 -15.02 6.98
N ILE A 435 15.87 -14.82 7.26
CA ILE A 435 14.94 -14.22 6.27
C ILE A 435 15.30 -12.75 6.07
N GLY A 436 15.48 -11.98 7.17
CA GLY A 436 15.85 -10.57 7.10
C GLY A 436 17.19 -10.36 6.40
N GLY A 437 18.23 -11.13 6.77
CA GLY A 437 19.52 -11.09 6.12
C GLY A 437 19.48 -11.51 4.66
N GLY A 438 18.67 -12.52 4.32
CA GLY A 438 18.44 -12.97 2.94
C GLY A 438 17.80 -11.90 2.08
N ILE A 439 16.74 -11.25 2.58
CA ILE A 439 16.07 -10.13 1.89
C ILE A 439 17.05 -8.97 1.69
N ALA A 440 17.75 -8.56 2.76
CA ALA A 440 18.73 -7.48 2.69
C ALA A 440 19.84 -7.78 1.67
N PHE A 441 20.39 -9.00 1.67
CA PHE A 441 21.41 -9.42 0.72
C PHE A 441 20.92 -9.42 -0.72
N ILE A 442 19.70 -9.92 -0.98
CA ILE A 442 19.09 -9.93 -2.31
C ILE A 442 18.90 -8.49 -2.80
N CYS A 443 18.32 -7.62 -1.97
CA CYS A 443 18.11 -6.21 -2.32
C CYS A 443 19.45 -5.48 -2.55
N LEU A 444 20.44 -5.71 -1.71
CA LEU A 444 21.78 -5.16 -1.85
C LEU A 444 22.45 -5.64 -3.15
N LYS A 445 22.33 -6.93 -3.44
CA LYS A 445 22.84 -7.50 -4.69
C LYS A 445 22.20 -6.84 -5.92
N TRP A 446 20.87 -6.67 -5.92
CA TRP A 446 20.17 -6.02 -7.03
C TRP A 446 20.53 -4.54 -7.16
N LEU A 447 20.69 -3.85 -6.04
CA LEU A 447 21.03 -2.42 -6.01
C LEU A 447 22.39 -2.13 -6.65
N PHE A 448 23.37 -2.97 -6.38
CA PHE A 448 24.75 -2.81 -6.84
C PHE A 448 25.13 -3.68 -8.04
N THR A 449 24.12 -4.25 -8.73
CA THR A 449 24.35 -4.96 -9.99
C THR A 449 24.22 -3.99 -11.16
N SER A 450 25.25 -3.96 -12.02
CA SER A 450 25.20 -3.30 -13.33
C SER A 450 25.29 -4.33 -14.44
N LEU A 451 24.75 -3.98 -15.61
CA LEU A 451 24.70 -4.85 -16.77
C LEU A 451 25.26 -4.11 -17.98
N ARG A 452 26.23 -4.73 -18.67
CA ARG A 452 26.75 -4.26 -19.96
C ARG A 452 26.34 -5.25 -21.04
N ILE A 453 25.78 -4.74 -22.11
CA ILE A 453 25.33 -5.52 -23.24
C ILE A 453 25.98 -4.94 -24.49
N LYS A 454 26.56 -5.81 -25.30
CA LYS A 454 27.07 -5.49 -26.60
C LYS A 454 26.38 -6.41 -27.62
N LEU A 455 25.67 -5.81 -28.55
CA LEU A 455 24.98 -6.53 -29.62
C LEU A 455 25.49 -6.00 -30.95
N ASP A 456 26.28 -6.77 -31.66
CA ASP A 456 26.88 -6.41 -32.94
C ASP A 456 26.72 -7.52 -33.99
N HIS A 457 27.35 -7.34 -35.14
CA HIS A 457 27.34 -8.33 -36.24
C HIS A 457 28.01 -9.67 -35.87
N ASN A 458 28.81 -9.74 -34.80
CA ASN A 458 29.45 -10.97 -34.32
C ASN A 458 28.55 -11.76 -33.36
N GLY A 459 27.61 -11.09 -32.71
CA GLY A 459 26.71 -11.72 -31.75
C GLY A 459 26.33 -10.81 -30.56
N LEU A 460 25.90 -11.47 -29.49
CA LEU A 460 25.48 -10.85 -28.23
C LEU A 460 26.48 -11.19 -27.13
N ILE A 461 26.98 -10.17 -26.44
CA ILE A 461 27.73 -10.28 -25.19
C ILE A 461 26.92 -9.60 -24.11
N SER A 462 26.52 -10.34 -23.07
CA SER A 462 25.83 -9.82 -21.88
C SER A 462 26.72 -10.09 -20.67
N GLN A 463 27.24 -9.03 -20.07
CA GLN A 463 28.18 -9.07 -18.95
C GLN A 463 27.57 -8.41 -17.73
N ARG A 464 27.43 -9.15 -16.63
CA ARG A 464 26.95 -8.64 -15.35
C ARG A 464 28.12 -8.32 -14.44
N TYR A 465 27.99 -7.21 -13.72
CA TYR A 465 28.96 -6.78 -12.72
C TYR A 465 28.24 -6.56 -11.39
N TRP A 466 28.86 -6.95 -10.31
CA TRP A 466 28.45 -6.62 -8.95
C TRP A 466 29.57 -5.84 -8.28
N LEU A 467 29.26 -4.61 -7.83
CA LEU A 467 30.27 -3.68 -7.30
C LEU A 467 31.50 -3.52 -8.22
N GLY A 468 31.29 -3.55 -9.53
CA GLY A 468 32.35 -3.47 -10.52
C GLY A 468 33.07 -4.79 -10.83
N ILE A 469 32.80 -5.86 -10.09
CA ILE A 469 33.38 -7.20 -10.30
C ILE A 469 32.50 -7.99 -11.27
N ALA A 470 33.08 -8.58 -12.31
CA ALA A 470 32.37 -9.40 -13.27
C ALA A 470 31.89 -10.73 -12.62
N ILE A 471 30.56 -10.93 -12.58
CA ILE A 471 29.95 -12.12 -11.94
C ILE A 471 29.28 -13.09 -12.91
N GLY A 472 29.14 -12.72 -14.17
CA GLY A 472 28.53 -13.60 -15.17
C GLY A 472 28.66 -13.00 -16.56
N ARG A 473 28.97 -13.84 -17.54
CA ARG A 473 29.09 -13.48 -18.94
C ARG A 473 28.36 -14.51 -19.80
N ASP A 474 27.42 -14.02 -20.60
CA ASP A 474 26.81 -14.80 -21.67
C ASP A 474 27.32 -14.24 -22.99
N GLN A 475 27.87 -15.11 -23.82
CA GLN A 475 28.34 -14.75 -25.16
C GLN A 475 27.72 -15.73 -26.16
N ILE A 476 27.06 -15.19 -27.17
CA ILE A 476 26.33 -15.96 -28.16
C ILE A 476 26.67 -15.44 -29.56
N PRO A 477 27.10 -16.33 -30.47
CA PRO A 477 27.34 -15.95 -31.86
C PRO A 477 26.03 -15.53 -32.54
N ARG A 478 26.15 -14.68 -33.56
CA ARG A 478 24.99 -14.19 -34.33
C ARG A 478 24.15 -15.32 -34.92
N ALA A 479 24.81 -16.36 -35.40
CA ALA A 479 24.15 -17.54 -36.03
C ALA A 479 23.18 -18.25 -35.07
N ASP A 480 23.41 -18.19 -33.76
CA ASP A 480 22.58 -18.86 -32.77
C ASP A 480 21.37 -18.03 -32.32
N ILE A 481 21.34 -16.73 -32.69
CA ILE A 481 20.24 -15.84 -32.30
C ILE A 481 19.14 -15.89 -33.35
N ALA A 482 17.99 -16.45 -32.96
CA ALA A 482 16.82 -16.55 -33.84
C ALA A 482 16.10 -15.21 -34.02
N LYS A 483 15.85 -14.49 -32.92
CA LYS A 483 15.15 -13.19 -32.91
C LYS A 483 15.29 -12.45 -31.58
N LEU A 484 14.99 -11.14 -31.60
CA LEU A 484 14.73 -10.34 -30.42
C LEU A 484 13.23 -10.28 -30.15
N HIS A 485 12.82 -10.37 -28.89
CA HIS A 485 11.42 -10.30 -28.53
C HIS A 485 11.21 -9.66 -27.15
N ILE A 486 10.04 -9.07 -26.97
CA ILE A 486 9.62 -8.46 -25.72
C ILE A 486 8.96 -9.51 -24.83
N THR A 487 9.31 -9.51 -23.55
CA THR A 487 8.64 -10.30 -22.52
C THR A 487 8.14 -9.38 -21.43
N ALA A 488 6.92 -9.64 -20.94
CA ALA A 488 6.42 -8.96 -19.76
C ALA A 488 7.32 -9.29 -18.55
N GLY A 489 7.71 -8.28 -17.84
CA GLY A 489 8.53 -8.39 -16.63
C GLY A 489 7.66 -8.37 -15.36
N VAL A 490 8.16 -7.71 -14.33
CA VAL A 490 7.46 -7.59 -13.07
C VAL A 490 6.38 -6.51 -13.20
N ARG A 491 5.19 -6.82 -12.71
CA ARG A 491 4.09 -5.87 -12.58
C ARG A 491 4.26 -5.13 -11.26
N GLY A 492 4.24 -3.81 -11.30
CA GLY A 492 4.40 -2.97 -10.14
C GLY A 492 3.35 -1.86 -10.09
N ASN A 493 2.83 -1.60 -8.89
CA ASN A 493 2.11 -0.36 -8.61
C ASN A 493 3.18 0.68 -8.27
N SER A 494 3.45 1.58 -9.20
CA SER A 494 4.35 2.71 -9.01
C SER A 494 3.56 3.92 -8.50
N ALA A 495 4.25 4.94 -7.98
CA ALA A 495 3.63 6.24 -7.68
C ALA A 495 2.98 6.88 -8.92
N LYS A 496 3.38 6.46 -10.12
CA LYS A 496 2.85 6.84 -11.44
C LYS A 496 1.71 5.91 -11.93
N GLY A 497 1.15 5.04 -11.06
CA GLY A 497 0.07 4.12 -11.39
C GLY A 497 0.55 2.68 -11.66
N TYR A 498 -0.36 1.88 -12.22
CA TYR A 498 -0.09 0.50 -12.61
C TYR A 498 0.81 0.49 -13.83
N GLN A 499 2.09 0.16 -13.64
CA GLN A 499 3.06 0.05 -14.73
C GLN A 499 3.52 -1.39 -14.87
N GLU A 500 3.48 -1.89 -16.10
CA GLU A 500 4.08 -3.16 -16.47
C GLU A 500 5.48 -2.89 -17.03
N LEU A 501 6.50 -3.43 -16.34
CA LEU A 501 7.88 -3.37 -16.80
C LEU A 501 8.10 -4.47 -17.83
N TYR A 502 8.77 -4.14 -18.92
CA TYR A 502 9.09 -5.06 -20.00
C TYR A 502 10.59 -5.32 -20.07
N LYS A 503 10.92 -6.48 -20.62
CA LYS A 503 12.30 -6.92 -20.89
C LYS A 503 12.42 -7.31 -22.35
N ILE A 504 13.55 -7.00 -22.96
CA ILE A 504 13.90 -7.50 -24.28
C ILE A 504 14.88 -8.66 -24.10
N HIS A 505 14.58 -9.77 -24.74
CA HIS A 505 15.42 -10.94 -24.75
C HIS A 505 15.82 -11.31 -26.17
N ALA A 506 17.05 -11.76 -26.35
CA ALA A 506 17.47 -12.51 -27.50
C ALA A 506 17.09 -13.98 -27.30
N LEU A 507 16.29 -14.54 -28.21
CA LEU A 507 15.92 -15.93 -28.23
C LEU A 507 16.90 -16.67 -29.15
N THR A 508 17.53 -17.73 -28.63
CA THR A 508 18.39 -18.59 -29.42
C THR A 508 17.58 -19.65 -30.15
N HIS A 509 18.16 -20.25 -31.19
CA HIS A 509 17.56 -21.41 -31.87
C HIS A 509 17.36 -22.62 -30.94
N SER A 510 18.15 -22.74 -29.88
CA SER A 510 17.98 -23.73 -28.80
C SER A 510 16.92 -23.40 -27.78
N GLY A 511 16.24 -22.24 -27.89
CA GLY A 511 15.22 -21.80 -26.94
C GLY A 511 15.75 -21.05 -25.69
N LYS A 512 17.07 -20.86 -25.54
CA LYS A 512 17.64 -20.07 -24.43
C LYS A 512 17.29 -18.59 -24.59
N LYS A 513 16.86 -17.94 -23.51
CA LYS A 513 16.54 -16.52 -23.46
C LYS A 513 17.67 -15.75 -22.78
N ILE A 514 18.23 -14.75 -23.45
CA ILE A 514 19.28 -13.92 -22.91
C ILE A 514 18.81 -12.47 -22.85
N LEU A 515 19.03 -11.85 -21.71
CA LEU A 515 18.59 -10.49 -21.45
C LEU A 515 19.39 -9.48 -22.30
N VAL A 516 18.66 -8.66 -23.05
CA VAL A 516 19.19 -7.56 -23.88
C VAL A 516 18.85 -6.20 -23.31
N ALA A 517 17.63 -6.03 -22.77
CA ALA A 517 17.26 -4.82 -22.07
C ALA A 517 16.28 -5.17 -20.96
N MET A 518 16.24 -4.37 -19.90
CA MET A 518 15.36 -4.59 -18.75
C MET A 518 14.74 -3.29 -18.27
N ASN A 519 13.64 -3.43 -17.52
CA ASN A 519 12.98 -2.34 -16.81
C ASN A 519 12.44 -1.24 -17.72
N LEU A 520 12.02 -1.58 -18.95
CA LEU A 520 11.38 -0.65 -19.86
C LEU A 520 9.93 -0.42 -19.43
N GLU A 521 9.58 0.80 -19.10
CA GLU A 521 8.26 1.19 -18.62
C GLU A 521 7.26 1.28 -19.79
N GLY A 522 6.27 0.39 -19.79
CA GLY A 522 5.24 0.34 -20.81
C GLY A 522 5.66 -0.41 -22.09
N ARG A 523 4.65 -1.01 -22.75
CA ARG A 523 4.88 -1.82 -23.97
C ARG A 523 5.36 -0.98 -25.15
N ALA A 524 4.87 0.27 -25.27
CA ALA A 524 5.26 1.14 -26.38
C ALA A 524 6.75 1.50 -26.30
N THR A 525 7.26 1.87 -25.12
CA THR A 525 8.70 2.14 -24.89
C THR A 525 9.54 0.90 -25.20
N ALA A 526 9.08 -0.28 -24.76
CA ALA A 526 9.77 -1.54 -25.06
C ALA A 526 9.77 -1.86 -26.56
N GLN A 527 8.69 -1.52 -27.27
CA GLN A 527 8.60 -1.70 -28.72
C GLN A 527 9.55 -0.74 -29.46
N THR A 528 9.57 0.54 -29.09
CA THR A 528 10.49 1.53 -29.64
C THR A 528 11.96 1.13 -29.40
N ALA A 529 12.28 0.70 -28.17
CA ALA A 529 13.61 0.18 -27.85
C ALA A 529 13.97 -1.06 -28.68
N LEU A 530 13.04 -1.98 -28.86
CA LEU A 530 13.26 -3.18 -29.68
C LEU A 530 13.53 -2.82 -31.14
N GLU A 531 12.76 -1.87 -31.70
CA GLU A 531 12.92 -1.40 -33.07
C GLU A 531 14.25 -0.66 -33.26
N ALA A 532 14.62 0.22 -32.32
CA ALA A 532 15.91 0.90 -32.33
C ALA A 532 17.09 -0.08 -32.25
N ILE A 533 17.04 -1.05 -31.33
CA ILE A 533 18.07 -2.09 -31.20
C ILE A 533 18.13 -2.94 -32.47
N GLY A 534 16.99 -3.32 -33.04
CA GLY A 534 16.92 -4.12 -34.26
C GLY A 534 17.48 -3.40 -35.47
N SER A 535 17.14 -2.13 -35.67
CA SER A 535 17.64 -1.32 -36.78
C SER A 535 19.16 -1.06 -36.71
N LEU A 536 19.69 -0.80 -35.50
CA LEU A 536 21.10 -0.54 -35.27
C LEU A 536 21.97 -1.81 -35.37
N SER A 537 21.42 -2.97 -35.00
CA SER A 537 22.15 -4.24 -34.92
C SER A 537 21.87 -5.19 -36.09
N GLY A 538 20.83 -4.93 -36.89
CA GLY A 538 20.42 -5.77 -38.01
C GLY A 538 19.88 -7.13 -37.62
N TYR A 539 19.35 -7.30 -36.39
CA TYR A 539 18.70 -8.51 -35.94
C TYR A 539 17.21 -8.52 -36.27
N ARG A 540 16.66 -9.72 -36.48
CA ARG A 540 15.21 -9.87 -36.67
C ARG A 540 14.46 -9.55 -35.39
N ILE A 541 13.42 -8.74 -35.51
CA ILE A 541 12.48 -8.40 -34.44
C ILE A 541 11.13 -9.08 -34.69
N LYS A 542 10.47 -9.52 -33.61
CA LYS A 542 9.11 -10.00 -33.68
C LYS A 542 8.39 -9.86 -32.33
#